data_3e3b5f53048a91bce0b9986bf1c022aa
#
_entry.id   3e3b5f53048a91bce0b9986bf1c022aa
#
_cell.length_a   1.000
_cell.length_b   1.000
_cell.length_c   1.000
_cell.angle_alpha   90.00
_cell.angle_beta   90.00
_cell.angle_gamma   90.00
#
_symmetry.space_group_name_H-M   'P 1'
#
loop_
_entity.id
_entity.type
_entity.pdbx_description
1 polymer ?
#
loop_
_entity_poly.entity_id
_entity_poly.type
_entity_poly.pdbx_seq_one_letter_code
_entity_poly.pdbx_strand_id
1 'polypeptide(L)'
;GAFFGVFGSYLFASAWAGLAMALAMGVIVGLFFALFVVKFRSDEFIIGCALNTFALGLTTYLSRSIFGASGAKGYPSLPNVDIPLLDKLPFLGQVLNGHSLFVYLTWLLVLLLWVFVYKTPYGFWLRASGEKPDTLRTAGIAPEKMKWLASIICGVLCGVAGAHLSLGYLNGTFAENMSNSRGYIAFACVIFGAANPSKAYMAALMFGFFDAIGLRLQDYVSSDLTGIIPYAITIIMMVYVVTSAQKRKKGADR
;
A
#
# COMPACT_ATOMS: atom_id res chain seq x y z
N GLY A 1 8.55 -0.18 7.07
CA GLY A 1 8.11 1.23 7.06
C GLY A 1 7.44 1.63 8.35
N ALA A 2 6.53 0.83 8.88
CA ALA A 2 5.82 1.13 10.13
C ALA A 2 6.77 1.20 11.33
N PHE A 3 7.66 0.22 11.46
CA PHE A 3 8.64 0.19 12.55
C PHE A 3 9.60 1.38 12.46
N PHE A 4 10.22 1.60 11.28
CA PHE A 4 11.18 2.70 11.11
C PHE A 4 10.51 4.07 11.18
N GLY A 5 9.22 4.17 10.89
CA GLY A 5 8.44 5.37 11.13
C GLY A 5 8.40 5.76 12.61
N VAL A 6 8.04 4.82 13.47
CA VAL A 6 8.04 5.07 14.93
C VAL A 6 9.44 5.22 15.49
N PHE A 7 10.39 4.40 15.02
CA PHE A 7 11.78 4.50 15.46
C PHE A 7 12.42 5.85 15.13
N GLY A 8 12.16 6.38 13.93
CA GLY A 8 12.61 7.74 13.57
C GLY A 8 11.93 8.83 14.40
N SER A 9 10.63 8.66 14.68
CA SER A 9 9.91 9.58 15.57
C SER A 9 10.45 9.55 17.01
N TYR A 10 10.87 8.37 17.49
CA TYR A 10 11.54 8.20 18.78
C TYR A 10 12.89 8.90 18.83
N LEU A 11 13.76 8.67 17.83
CA LEU A 11 15.11 9.20 17.81
C LEU A 11 15.17 10.73 17.72
N PHE A 12 14.32 11.33 16.89
CA PHE A 12 14.35 12.75 16.57
C PHE A 12 13.20 13.54 17.22
N ALA A 13 12.37 12.90 18.03
CA ALA A 13 11.17 13.51 18.64
C ALA A 13 10.29 14.27 17.61
N SER A 14 10.25 13.79 16.36
CA SER A 14 9.54 14.43 15.25
C SER A 14 8.90 13.39 14.33
N ALA A 15 7.60 13.53 14.09
CA ALA A 15 6.85 12.66 13.18
C ALA A 15 7.35 12.75 11.72
N TRP A 16 7.85 13.92 11.31
CA TRP A 16 8.41 14.11 9.97
C TRP A 16 9.71 13.33 9.76
N ALA A 17 10.56 13.28 10.79
CA ALA A 17 11.77 12.44 10.76
C ALA A 17 11.39 10.95 10.70
N GLY A 18 10.34 10.56 11.40
CA GLY A 18 9.76 9.22 11.30
C GLY A 18 9.31 8.89 9.87
N LEU A 19 8.59 9.78 9.22
CA LEU A 19 8.19 9.63 7.82
C LEU A 19 9.40 9.50 6.89
N ALA A 20 10.42 10.34 7.06
CA ALA A 20 11.63 10.28 6.24
C ALA A 20 12.38 8.94 6.40
N MET A 21 12.49 8.41 7.63
CA MET A 21 13.07 7.09 7.88
C MET A 21 12.24 5.95 7.29
N ALA A 22 10.92 6.02 7.36
CA ALA A 22 10.03 5.05 6.73
C ALA A 22 10.21 5.02 5.20
N LEU A 23 10.32 6.20 4.57
CA LEU A 23 10.60 6.33 3.14
C LEU A 23 11.97 5.76 2.77
N ALA A 24 13.02 6.12 3.52
CA ALA A 24 14.37 5.61 3.30
C ALA A 24 14.41 4.07 3.38
N MET A 25 13.74 3.51 4.39
CA MET A 25 13.65 2.05 4.53
C MET A 25 12.83 1.41 3.40
N GLY A 26 11.79 2.07 2.94
CA GLY A 26 11.02 1.67 1.75
C GLY A 26 11.90 1.59 0.50
N VAL A 27 12.75 2.60 0.27
CA VAL A 27 13.74 2.59 -0.83
C VAL A 27 14.72 1.43 -0.68
N ILE A 28 15.27 1.20 0.51
CA ILE A 28 16.24 0.10 0.78
C ILE A 28 15.60 -1.25 0.45
N VAL A 29 14.39 -1.50 0.94
CA VAL A 29 13.67 -2.76 0.66
C VAL A 29 13.34 -2.90 -0.84
N GLY A 30 12.93 -1.81 -1.50
CA GLY A 30 12.68 -1.79 -2.93
C GLY A 30 13.94 -2.09 -3.77
N LEU A 31 15.09 -1.51 -3.39
CA LEU A 31 16.38 -1.80 -4.00
C LEU A 31 16.81 -3.25 -3.78
N PHE A 32 16.61 -3.76 -2.57
CA PHE A 32 16.93 -5.14 -2.23
C PHE A 32 16.08 -6.12 -3.04
N PHE A 33 14.78 -5.88 -3.14
CA PHE A 33 13.89 -6.65 -4.00
C PHE A 33 14.33 -6.61 -5.46
N ALA A 34 14.62 -5.42 -6.00
CA ALA A 34 15.09 -5.27 -7.38
C ALA A 34 16.42 -5.99 -7.64
N LEU A 35 17.33 -5.99 -6.67
CA LEU A 35 18.60 -6.69 -6.78
C LEU A 35 18.41 -8.18 -7.03
N PHE A 36 17.52 -8.83 -6.26
CA PHE A 36 17.28 -10.27 -6.41
C PHE A 36 16.45 -10.59 -7.65
N VAL A 37 15.39 -9.84 -7.91
CA VAL A 37 14.46 -10.12 -9.00
C VAL A 37 15.04 -9.70 -10.36
N VAL A 38 15.64 -8.51 -10.45
CA VAL A 38 16.10 -7.99 -11.74
C VAL A 38 17.53 -8.44 -12.07
N LYS A 39 18.45 -8.37 -11.10
CA LYS A 39 19.87 -8.71 -11.36
C LYS A 39 20.10 -10.21 -11.27
N PHE A 40 19.61 -10.88 -10.23
CA PHE A 40 19.79 -12.34 -10.07
C PHE A 40 18.69 -13.16 -10.76
N ARG A 41 17.66 -12.51 -11.34
CA ARG A 41 16.56 -13.16 -12.05
C ARG A 41 15.83 -14.22 -11.21
N SER A 42 15.75 -13.99 -9.91
CA SER A 42 15.02 -14.87 -9.00
C SER A 42 13.51 -14.68 -9.15
N ASP A 43 12.74 -15.68 -8.73
CA ASP A 43 11.28 -15.60 -8.75
C ASP A 43 10.76 -14.51 -7.82
N GLU A 44 9.90 -13.66 -8.34
CA GLU A 44 9.36 -12.47 -7.65
C GLU A 44 8.54 -12.85 -6.41
N PHE A 45 7.79 -13.95 -6.48
CA PHE A 45 6.94 -14.41 -5.39
C PHE A 45 7.78 -14.98 -4.25
N ILE A 46 8.80 -15.78 -4.55
CA ILE A 46 9.70 -16.38 -3.55
C ILE A 46 10.44 -15.27 -2.79
N ILE A 47 11.00 -14.30 -3.50
CA ILE A 47 11.69 -13.16 -2.87
C ILE A 47 10.73 -12.31 -2.05
N GLY A 48 9.50 -12.09 -2.52
CA GLY A 48 8.47 -11.38 -1.77
C GLY A 48 8.13 -12.06 -0.44
N CYS A 49 7.93 -13.38 -0.45
CA CYS A 49 7.67 -14.17 0.76
C CYS A 49 8.86 -14.15 1.72
N ALA A 50 10.09 -14.29 1.20
CA ALA A 50 11.31 -14.25 2.01
C ALA A 50 11.49 -12.89 2.69
N LEU A 51 11.30 -11.78 1.94
CA LEU A 51 11.38 -10.42 2.49
C LEU A 51 10.29 -10.16 3.53
N ASN A 52 9.08 -10.66 3.33
CA ASN A 52 7.99 -10.50 4.28
C ASN A 52 8.32 -11.19 5.62
N THR A 53 8.80 -12.44 5.57
CA THR A 53 9.20 -13.20 6.77
C THR A 53 10.40 -12.55 7.45
N PHE A 54 11.41 -12.12 6.67
CA PHE A 54 12.57 -11.40 7.18
C PHE A 54 12.17 -10.09 7.86
N ALA A 55 11.31 -9.29 7.24
CA ALA A 55 10.84 -8.02 7.80
C ALA A 55 10.07 -8.24 9.10
N LEU A 56 9.22 -9.26 9.17
CA LEU A 56 8.49 -9.60 10.39
C LEU A 56 9.45 -9.96 11.52
N GLY A 57 10.39 -10.87 11.29
CA GLY A 57 11.38 -11.29 12.30
C GLY A 57 12.28 -10.14 12.75
N LEU A 58 12.79 -9.35 11.80
CA LEU A 58 13.66 -8.21 12.10
C LEU A 58 12.94 -7.13 12.91
N THR A 59 11.72 -6.74 12.50
CA THR A 59 10.97 -5.69 13.21
C THR A 59 10.52 -6.14 14.60
N THR A 60 10.13 -7.40 14.77
CA THR A 60 9.80 -7.97 16.06
C THR A 60 11.02 -7.99 17.00
N TYR A 61 12.16 -8.45 16.49
CA TYR A 61 13.41 -8.47 17.28
C TYR A 61 13.83 -7.04 17.70
N LEU A 62 13.89 -6.11 16.76
CA LEU A 62 14.26 -4.73 17.04
C LEU A 62 13.26 -4.03 17.97
N SER A 63 11.96 -4.28 17.80
CA SER A 63 10.93 -3.71 18.66
C SER A 63 11.12 -4.14 20.12
N ARG A 64 11.34 -5.43 20.35
CA ARG A 64 11.56 -5.95 21.69
C ARG A 64 12.90 -5.51 22.28
N SER A 65 13.94 -5.40 21.47
CA SER A 65 15.27 -4.96 21.91
C SER A 65 15.31 -3.48 22.31
N ILE A 66 14.60 -2.61 21.58
CA ILE A 66 14.65 -1.17 21.77
C ILE A 66 13.55 -0.67 22.71
N PHE A 67 12.32 -1.16 22.54
CA PHE A 67 11.13 -0.69 23.25
C PHE A 67 10.64 -1.66 24.35
N GLY A 68 11.26 -2.85 24.46
CA GLY A 68 10.86 -3.89 25.40
C GLY A 68 9.58 -4.63 25.01
N ALA A 69 9.06 -5.43 25.94
CA ALA A 69 7.89 -6.29 25.70
C ALA A 69 6.58 -5.50 25.42
N SER A 70 6.50 -4.24 25.86
CA SER A 70 5.31 -3.40 25.67
C SER A 70 5.22 -2.77 24.27
N GLY A 71 6.25 -2.90 23.43
CA GLY A 71 6.34 -2.27 22.13
C GLY A 71 6.48 -0.73 22.20
N ALA A 72 6.59 -0.09 21.06
CA ALA A 72 6.67 1.37 20.96
C ALA A 72 5.28 2.00 21.09
N LYS A 73 5.08 2.91 22.04
CA LYS A 73 3.79 3.56 22.29
C LYS A 73 3.95 5.06 22.56
N GLY A 74 3.03 5.86 22.00
CA GLY A 74 2.88 7.27 22.37
C GLY A 74 3.97 8.22 21.88
N TYR A 75 4.66 7.87 20.80
CA TYR A 75 5.64 8.76 20.17
C TYR A 75 4.96 9.81 19.28
N PRO A 76 5.66 10.92 18.94
CA PRO A 76 5.09 11.97 18.09
C PRO A 76 4.47 11.40 16.82
N SER A 77 3.19 11.71 16.60
CA SER A 77 2.41 11.30 15.43
C SER A 77 2.14 12.51 14.55
N LEU A 78 1.76 12.26 13.29
CA LEU A 78 1.31 13.33 12.42
C LEU A 78 -0.09 13.79 12.82
N PRO A 79 -0.31 15.12 12.93
CA PRO A 79 -1.61 15.65 13.34
C PRO A 79 -2.68 15.37 12.30
N ASN A 80 -3.92 15.26 12.75
CA ASN A 80 -5.07 15.33 11.86
C ASN A 80 -5.17 16.75 11.31
N VAL A 81 -5.53 16.86 10.04
CA VAL A 81 -5.65 18.13 9.34
C VAL A 81 -7.12 18.45 9.17
N ASP A 82 -7.54 19.56 9.79
CA ASP A 82 -8.86 20.13 9.57
C ASP A 82 -8.77 21.17 8.45
N ILE A 83 -9.49 20.95 7.37
CA ILE A 83 -9.55 21.88 6.25
C ILE A 83 -10.81 22.74 6.42
N PRO A 84 -10.68 24.02 6.81
CA PRO A 84 -11.84 24.86 7.14
C PRO A 84 -12.76 25.13 5.94
N LEU A 85 -12.27 24.88 4.71
CA LEU A 85 -13.07 25.01 3.49
C LEU A 85 -14.10 23.88 3.32
N LEU A 86 -13.79 22.66 3.85
CA LEU A 86 -14.65 21.48 3.76
C LEU A 86 -15.80 21.55 4.80
N ASP A 87 -15.64 22.29 5.90
CA ASP A 87 -16.69 22.44 6.93
C ASP A 87 -17.96 23.12 6.42
N LYS A 88 -17.85 23.88 5.31
CA LYS A 88 -19.00 24.56 4.69
C LYS A 88 -19.93 23.63 3.91
N LEU A 89 -19.54 22.38 3.67
CA LEU A 89 -20.36 21.42 2.94
C LEU A 89 -21.08 20.49 3.95
N PRO A 90 -22.41 20.62 4.09
CA PRO A 90 -23.20 19.81 4.99
C PRO A 90 -23.10 18.37 4.62
N PHE A 91 -22.72 17.40 5.07
CA PHE A 91 -22.55 15.97 4.77
C PHE A 91 -21.13 15.62 4.30
N LEU A 92 -20.58 16.28 3.30
CA LEU A 92 -19.23 15.99 2.78
C LEU A 92 -18.14 16.49 3.74
N GLY A 93 -18.39 17.59 4.47
CA GLY A 93 -17.47 18.08 5.48
C GLY A 93 -17.23 17.08 6.59
N GLN A 94 -18.28 16.47 7.14
CA GLN A 94 -18.17 15.47 8.20
C GLN A 94 -17.45 14.19 7.78
N VAL A 95 -17.54 13.81 6.48
CA VAL A 95 -16.90 12.60 5.93
C VAL A 95 -15.48 12.86 5.50
N LEU A 96 -15.14 14.08 5.07
CA LEU A 96 -13.84 14.39 4.46
C LEU A 96 -12.89 15.16 5.38
N ASN A 97 -13.39 15.74 6.49
CA ASN A 97 -12.59 16.50 7.43
C ASN A 97 -12.14 15.68 8.65
N GLY A 98 -11.11 16.14 9.36
CA GLY A 98 -10.60 15.47 10.56
C GLY A 98 -9.75 14.21 10.29
N HIS A 99 -9.36 13.97 9.05
CA HIS A 99 -8.53 12.82 8.70
C HIS A 99 -7.03 13.10 8.87
N SER A 100 -6.27 12.01 9.05
CA SER A 100 -4.81 12.07 9.02
C SER A 100 -4.32 12.66 7.69
N LEU A 101 -3.23 13.43 7.74
CA LEU A 101 -2.53 13.99 6.58
C LEU A 101 -2.30 12.95 5.46
N PHE A 102 -2.11 11.70 5.83
CA PHE A 102 -1.90 10.60 4.87
C PHE A 102 -3.10 10.34 3.96
N VAL A 103 -4.33 10.59 4.40
CA VAL A 103 -5.53 10.41 3.58
C VAL A 103 -5.52 11.40 2.41
N TYR A 104 -5.21 12.67 2.67
CA TYR A 104 -5.10 13.69 1.63
C TYR A 104 -3.89 13.43 0.72
N LEU A 105 -2.78 12.99 1.31
CA LEU A 105 -1.59 12.58 0.56
C LEU A 105 -1.91 11.41 -0.40
N THR A 106 -2.75 10.46 0.02
CA THR A 106 -3.14 9.33 -0.84
C THR A 106 -3.88 9.79 -2.08
N TRP A 107 -4.79 10.75 -1.98
CA TRP A 107 -5.49 11.31 -3.15
C TRP A 107 -4.52 11.98 -4.12
N LEU A 108 -3.58 12.76 -3.58
CA LEU A 108 -2.53 13.37 -4.39
C LEU A 108 -1.65 12.31 -5.06
N LEU A 109 -1.24 11.27 -4.32
CA LEU A 109 -0.40 10.18 -4.84
C LEU A 109 -1.11 9.38 -5.93
N VAL A 110 -2.41 9.09 -5.79
CA VAL A 110 -3.18 8.39 -6.84
C VAL A 110 -3.23 9.22 -8.12
N LEU A 111 -3.46 10.54 -8.01
CA LEU A 111 -3.45 11.45 -9.15
C LEU A 111 -2.07 11.50 -9.81
N LEU A 112 -1.02 11.68 -9.02
CA LEU A 112 0.37 11.72 -9.50
C LEU A 112 0.76 10.41 -10.19
N LEU A 113 0.44 9.27 -9.60
CA LEU A 113 0.70 7.95 -10.20
C LEU A 113 -0.09 7.76 -11.49
N TRP A 114 -1.34 8.20 -11.54
CA TRP A 114 -2.12 8.12 -12.76
C TRP A 114 -1.50 8.97 -13.87
N VAL A 115 -1.12 10.22 -13.58
CA VAL A 115 -0.41 11.08 -14.53
C VAL A 115 0.92 10.47 -14.93
N PHE A 116 1.71 9.98 -13.99
CA PHE A 116 3.01 9.36 -14.25
C PHE A 116 2.87 8.16 -15.18
N VAL A 117 1.97 7.23 -14.90
CA VAL A 117 1.81 5.98 -15.67
C VAL A 117 1.20 6.22 -17.05
N TYR A 118 0.28 7.17 -17.20
CA TYR A 118 -0.48 7.35 -18.45
C TYR A 118 -0.09 8.57 -19.28
N LYS A 119 0.54 9.58 -18.66
CA LYS A 119 0.84 10.85 -19.35
C LYS A 119 2.34 11.09 -19.54
N THR A 120 3.22 10.27 -18.95
CA THR A 120 4.66 10.45 -19.11
C THR A 120 5.31 9.37 -19.97
N PRO A 121 6.44 9.66 -20.65
CA PRO A 121 7.19 8.67 -21.42
C PRO A 121 7.69 7.53 -20.53
N TYR A 122 8.12 7.84 -19.32
CA TYR A 122 8.59 6.82 -18.35
C TYR A 122 7.48 5.82 -17.99
N GLY A 123 6.25 6.29 -17.80
CA GLY A 123 5.11 5.40 -17.55
C GLY A 123 4.79 4.51 -18.73
N PHE A 124 4.94 5.02 -19.97
CA PHE A 124 4.79 4.22 -21.18
C PHE A 124 5.87 3.11 -21.22
N TRP A 125 7.13 3.44 -21.00
CA TRP A 125 8.23 2.47 -20.99
C TRP A 125 8.08 1.45 -19.87
N LEU A 126 7.59 1.88 -18.73
CA LEU A 126 7.35 1.01 -17.58
C LEU A 126 6.28 -0.04 -17.90
N ARG A 127 5.17 0.34 -18.54
CA ARG A 127 4.14 -0.61 -19.01
C ARG A 127 4.68 -1.53 -20.10
N ALA A 128 5.39 -0.98 -21.09
CA ALA A 128 6.00 -1.75 -22.15
C ALA A 128 7.04 -2.75 -21.64
N SER A 129 7.77 -2.43 -20.55
CA SER A 129 8.72 -3.35 -19.93
C SER A 129 8.06 -4.58 -19.30
N GLY A 130 6.79 -4.46 -18.87
CA GLY A 130 6.01 -5.58 -18.36
C GLY A 130 5.31 -6.40 -19.44
N GLU A 131 4.81 -5.75 -20.51
CA GLU A 131 4.03 -6.42 -21.55
C GLU A 131 4.91 -7.05 -22.63
N LYS A 132 5.89 -6.30 -23.15
CA LYS A 132 6.77 -6.71 -24.27
C LYS A 132 8.19 -6.14 -24.09
N PRO A 133 9.02 -6.73 -23.22
CA PRO A 133 10.37 -6.24 -22.94
C PRO A 133 11.28 -6.20 -24.17
N ASP A 134 11.11 -7.12 -25.12
CA ASP A 134 11.95 -7.19 -26.32
C ASP A 134 11.69 -6.00 -27.26
N THR A 135 10.45 -5.55 -27.39
CA THR A 135 10.11 -4.34 -28.15
C THR A 135 10.79 -3.11 -27.56
N LEU A 136 10.93 -3.05 -26.23
CA LEU A 136 11.59 -1.93 -25.57
C LEU A 136 13.11 -1.95 -25.84
N ARG A 137 13.72 -3.15 -25.89
CA ARG A 137 15.14 -3.32 -26.25
C ARG A 137 15.45 -2.89 -27.68
N THR A 138 14.58 -3.22 -28.63
CA THR A 138 14.74 -2.75 -30.02
C THR A 138 14.63 -1.23 -30.16
N ALA A 139 13.89 -0.57 -29.27
CA ALA A 139 13.83 0.88 -29.15
C ALA A 139 15.03 1.52 -28.41
N GLY A 140 16.04 0.72 -28.02
CA GLY A 140 17.25 1.19 -27.35
C GLY A 140 17.08 1.46 -25.84
N ILE A 141 15.95 1.05 -25.23
CA ILE A 141 15.66 1.27 -23.82
C ILE A 141 15.82 -0.05 -23.06
N ALA A 142 16.62 -0.06 -21.98
CA ALA A 142 16.84 -1.23 -21.15
C ALA A 142 15.62 -1.49 -20.24
N PRO A 143 14.88 -2.62 -20.43
CA PRO A 143 13.72 -2.95 -19.56
C PRO A 143 14.11 -3.13 -18.10
N GLU A 144 15.34 -3.57 -17.85
CA GLU A 144 15.86 -3.77 -16.50
C GLU A 144 15.87 -2.48 -15.70
N LYS A 145 16.23 -1.34 -16.30
CA LYS A 145 16.19 -0.01 -15.64
C LYS A 145 14.77 0.37 -15.23
N MET A 146 13.79 0.04 -16.07
CA MET A 146 12.37 0.31 -15.77
C MET A 146 11.87 -0.56 -14.63
N LYS A 147 12.29 -1.82 -14.55
CA LYS A 147 11.97 -2.71 -13.42
C LYS A 147 12.60 -2.23 -12.12
N TRP A 148 13.84 -1.74 -12.15
CA TRP A 148 14.47 -1.10 -10.98
C TRP A 148 13.65 0.12 -10.51
N LEU A 149 13.30 0.99 -11.43
CA LEU A 149 12.49 2.18 -11.11
C LEU A 149 11.14 1.80 -10.49
N ALA A 150 10.45 0.80 -11.08
CA ALA A 150 9.19 0.28 -10.55
C ALA A 150 9.32 -0.22 -9.11
N SER A 151 10.36 -1.00 -8.82
CA SER A 151 10.61 -1.57 -7.50
C SER A 151 10.91 -0.49 -6.46
N ILE A 152 11.67 0.56 -6.83
CA ILE A 152 11.96 1.68 -5.94
C ILE A 152 10.68 2.46 -5.63
N ILE A 153 9.88 2.80 -6.64
CA ILE A 153 8.61 3.51 -6.46
C ILE A 153 7.68 2.70 -5.58
N CYS A 154 7.55 1.39 -5.82
CA CYS A 154 6.77 0.48 -4.99
C CYS A 154 7.26 0.49 -3.54
N GLY A 155 8.57 0.38 -3.32
CA GLY A 155 9.17 0.42 -1.98
C GLY A 155 8.88 1.72 -1.23
N VAL A 156 9.00 2.87 -1.92
CA VAL A 156 8.67 4.19 -1.35
C VAL A 156 7.20 4.24 -0.93
N LEU A 157 6.28 3.81 -1.79
CA LEU A 157 4.85 3.81 -1.50
C LEU A 157 4.50 2.86 -0.34
N CYS A 158 5.15 1.70 -0.27
CA CYS A 158 5.04 0.80 0.88
C CYS A 158 5.59 1.44 2.17
N GLY A 159 6.65 2.23 2.07
CA GLY A 159 7.18 3.01 3.19
C GLY A 159 6.16 4.04 3.71
N VAL A 160 5.51 4.78 2.80
CA VAL A 160 4.41 5.71 3.15
C VAL A 160 3.25 4.96 3.81
N ALA A 161 2.83 3.83 3.24
CA ALA A 161 1.75 3.01 3.80
C ALA A 161 2.09 2.49 5.21
N GLY A 162 3.33 2.06 5.44
CA GLY A 162 3.82 1.67 6.76
C GLY A 162 3.80 2.83 7.74
N ALA A 163 4.31 4.00 7.35
CA ALA A 163 4.27 5.21 8.17
C ALA A 163 2.82 5.62 8.50
N HIS A 164 1.89 5.49 7.55
CA HIS A 164 0.47 5.75 7.82
C HIS A 164 -0.09 4.84 8.92
N LEU A 165 0.24 3.55 8.89
CA LEU A 165 -0.24 2.60 9.91
C LEU A 165 0.26 2.99 11.30
N SER A 166 1.52 3.36 11.45
CA SER A 166 2.12 3.62 12.76
C SER A 166 1.97 5.07 13.22
N LEU A 167 2.24 6.05 12.36
CA LEU A 167 2.21 7.48 12.71
C LEU A 167 0.85 8.14 12.48
N GLY A 168 0.04 7.63 11.53
CA GLY A 168 -1.27 8.17 11.20
C GLY A 168 -2.41 7.46 11.92
N TYR A 169 -2.50 6.14 11.80
CA TYR A 169 -3.64 5.37 12.33
C TYR A 169 -3.50 5.03 13.82
N LEU A 170 -2.32 4.58 14.26
CA LEU A 170 -2.05 4.22 15.65
C LEU A 170 -1.32 5.29 16.46
N ASN A 171 -1.31 6.53 15.98
CA ASN A 171 -0.82 7.70 16.74
C ASN A 171 0.55 7.47 17.40
N GLY A 172 1.56 7.10 16.61
CA GLY A 172 2.92 6.89 17.09
C GLY A 172 3.12 5.58 17.87
N THR A 173 2.31 4.57 17.58
CA THR A 173 2.42 3.25 18.19
C THR A 173 2.83 2.22 17.14
N PHE A 174 3.72 1.31 17.52
CA PHE A 174 4.08 0.13 16.74
C PHE A 174 3.68 -1.13 17.48
N ALA A 175 2.88 -1.97 16.83
CA ALA A 175 2.54 -3.32 17.30
C ALA A 175 3.14 -4.36 16.35
N GLU A 176 3.55 -5.51 16.89
CA GLU A 176 4.07 -6.61 16.07
C GLU A 176 3.03 -7.05 15.05
N ASN A 177 3.45 -7.29 13.82
CA ASN A 177 2.59 -7.70 12.71
C ASN A 177 1.39 -6.76 12.43
N MET A 178 1.53 -5.45 12.70
CA MET A 178 0.43 -4.49 12.55
C MET A 178 -0.12 -4.36 11.11
N SER A 179 0.62 -4.79 10.10
CA SER A 179 0.12 -4.85 8.72
C SER A 179 -0.95 -5.92 8.51
N ASN A 180 -0.95 -6.98 9.34
CA ASN A 180 -1.97 -8.02 9.44
C ASN A 180 -2.57 -8.44 8.09
N SER A 181 -1.72 -8.90 7.18
CA SER A 181 -2.12 -9.36 5.83
C SER A 181 -2.78 -8.33 4.90
N ARG A 182 -2.86 -7.06 5.26
CA ARG A 182 -3.44 -5.98 4.42
C ARG A 182 -2.77 -5.86 3.04
N GLY A 183 -1.51 -6.29 2.92
CA GLY A 183 -0.82 -6.36 1.64
C GLY A 183 -1.49 -7.30 0.63
N TYR A 184 -2.09 -8.41 1.06
CA TYR A 184 -2.82 -9.32 0.18
C TYR A 184 -4.15 -8.70 -0.31
N ILE A 185 -4.83 -7.92 0.54
CA ILE A 185 -6.01 -7.15 0.14
C ILE A 185 -5.61 -6.10 -0.90
N ALA A 186 -4.49 -5.40 -0.69
CA ALA A 186 -3.97 -4.44 -1.65
C ALA A 186 -3.62 -5.10 -3.00
N PHE A 187 -3.04 -6.29 -2.98
CA PHE A 187 -2.77 -7.07 -4.19
C PHE A 187 -4.08 -7.45 -4.93
N ALA A 188 -5.10 -7.87 -4.20
CA ALA A 188 -6.43 -8.11 -4.78
C ALA A 188 -6.99 -6.83 -5.43
N CYS A 189 -6.86 -5.65 -4.80
CA CYS A 189 -7.28 -4.37 -5.38
C CYS A 189 -6.58 -4.06 -6.70
N VAL A 190 -5.29 -4.39 -6.85
CA VAL A 190 -4.54 -4.21 -8.10
C VAL A 190 -5.11 -5.11 -9.20
N ILE A 191 -5.41 -6.38 -8.89
CA ILE A 191 -6.01 -7.31 -9.85
C ILE A 191 -7.39 -6.81 -10.29
N PHE A 192 -8.26 -6.40 -9.35
CA PHE A 192 -9.59 -5.85 -9.66
C PHE A 192 -9.51 -4.55 -10.44
N GLY A 193 -8.51 -3.73 -10.16
CA GLY A 193 -8.23 -2.50 -10.90
C GLY A 193 -7.60 -2.72 -12.28
N ALA A 194 -7.31 -3.98 -12.68
CA ALA A 194 -6.58 -4.31 -13.90
C ALA A 194 -5.30 -3.47 -14.07
N ALA A 195 -4.50 -3.38 -13.01
CA ALA A 195 -3.27 -2.59 -12.91
C ALA A 195 -3.43 -1.08 -13.21
N ASN A 196 -4.66 -0.55 -13.14
CA ASN A 196 -4.94 0.87 -13.29
C ASN A 196 -5.01 1.54 -11.90
N PRO A 197 -4.19 2.58 -11.60
CA PRO A 197 -4.15 3.21 -10.29
C PRO A 197 -5.50 3.72 -9.79
N SER A 198 -6.28 4.39 -10.65
CA SER A 198 -7.60 4.92 -10.27
C SER A 198 -8.61 3.82 -9.96
N LYS A 199 -8.63 2.75 -10.76
CA LYS A 199 -9.53 1.62 -10.53
C LYS A 199 -9.12 0.81 -9.30
N ALA A 200 -7.82 0.61 -9.10
CA ALA A 200 -7.30 -0.04 -7.89
C ALA A 200 -7.64 0.77 -6.63
N TYR A 201 -7.59 2.10 -6.70
CA TYR A 201 -8.02 2.96 -5.60
C TYR A 201 -9.51 2.84 -5.30
N MET A 202 -10.37 2.80 -6.32
CA MET A 202 -11.81 2.55 -6.12
C MET A 202 -12.09 1.18 -5.49
N ALA A 203 -11.36 0.14 -5.91
CA ALA A 203 -11.44 -1.16 -5.29
C ALA A 203 -10.99 -1.10 -3.81
N ALA A 204 -9.89 -0.40 -3.51
CA ALA A 204 -9.40 -0.23 -2.15
C ALA A 204 -10.41 0.50 -1.25
N LEU A 205 -11.10 1.53 -1.76
CA LEU A 205 -12.19 2.20 -1.04
C LEU A 205 -13.35 1.26 -0.72
N MET A 206 -13.74 0.40 -1.67
CA MET A 206 -14.74 -0.62 -1.44
C MET A 206 -14.32 -1.59 -0.33
N PHE A 207 -13.10 -2.14 -0.41
CA PHE A 207 -12.60 -3.04 0.63
C PHE A 207 -12.53 -2.35 1.99
N GLY A 208 -12.05 -1.09 2.04
CA GLY A 208 -12.03 -0.30 3.28
C GLY A 208 -13.43 -0.06 3.86
N PHE A 209 -14.43 0.16 3.03
CA PHE A 209 -15.81 0.29 3.47
C PHE A 209 -16.34 -1.01 4.12
N PHE A 210 -16.08 -2.15 3.52
CA PHE A 210 -16.48 -3.44 4.08
C PHE A 210 -15.68 -3.82 5.33
N ASP A 211 -14.39 -3.47 5.39
CA ASP A 211 -13.57 -3.63 6.59
C ASP A 211 -14.14 -2.79 7.76
N ALA A 212 -14.53 -1.56 7.49
CA ALA A 212 -15.17 -0.69 8.47
C ALA A 212 -16.53 -1.24 8.97
N ILE A 213 -17.35 -1.84 8.08
CA ILE A 213 -18.56 -2.54 8.49
C ILE A 213 -18.22 -3.74 9.36
N GLY A 214 -17.22 -4.54 8.97
CA GLY A 214 -16.75 -5.67 9.76
C GLY A 214 -16.34 -5.27 11.17
N LEU A 215 -15.59 -4.20 11.32
CA LEU A 215 -15.19 -3.65 12.62
C LEU A 215 -16.40 -3.22 13.48
N ARG A 216 -17.41 -2.60 12.87
CA ARG A 216 -18.65 -2.22 13.58
C ARG A 216 -19.48 -3.42 14.01
N LEU A 217 -19.48 -4.49 13.23
CA LEU A 217 -20.20 -5.73 13.55
C LEU A 217 -19.53 -6.53 14.69
N GLN A 218 -18.26 -6.28 15.01
CA GLN A 218 -17.56 -6.91 16.13
C GLN A 218 -18.20 -6.61 17.49
N ASP A 219 -18.95 -5.52 17.60
CA ASP A 219 -19.69 -5.17 18.83
C ASP A 219 -20.89 -6.13 19.06
N TYR A 220 -21.35 -6.83 18.01
CA TYR A 220 -22.54 -7.70 18.04
C TYR A 220 -22.23 -9.17 17.77
N VAL A 221 -21.13 -9.46 17.07
CA VAL A 221 -20.74 -10.78 16.60
C VAL A 221 -19.29 -11.04 16.96
N SER A 222 -18.92 -12.29 17.21
CA SER A 222 -17.54 -12.65 17.56
C SER A 222 -16.53 -12.16 16.52
N SER A 223 -15.39 -11.68 17.01
CA SER A 223 -14.27 -11.13 16.22
C SER A 223 -13.82 -12.06 15.09
N ASP A 224 -13.87 -13.38 15.32
CA ASP A 224 -13.44 -14.39 14.34
C ASP A 224 -14.37 -14.44 13.12
N LEU A 225 -15.68 -14.29 13.32
CA LEU A 225 -16.67 -14.29 12.23
C LEU A 225 -16.59 -12.99 11.42
N THR A 226 -16.39 -11.84 12.08
CA THR A 226 -16.28 -10.56 11.37
C THR A 226 -14.99 -10.44 10.57
N GLY A 227 -13.91 -11.11 11.00
CA GLY A 227 -12.67 -11.20 10.24
C GLY A 227 -12.80 -11.91 8.89
N ILE A 228 -13.85 -12.72 8.69
CA ILE A 228 -14.10 -13.43 7.42
C ILE A 228 -14.70 -12.48 6.35
N ILE A 229 -15.38 -11.40 6.75
CA ILE A 229 -16.10 -10.49 5.85
C ILE A 229 -15.25 -9.96 4.69
N PRO A 230 -14.06 -9.38 4.89
CA PRO A 230 -13.24 -8.88 3.79
C PRO A 230 -12.86 -9.97 2.78
N TYR A 231 -12.58 -11.19 3.27
CA TYR A 231 -12.21 -12.32 2.41
C TYR A 231 -13.39 -12.87 1.62
N ALA A 232 -14.56 -12.99 2.24
CA ALA A 232 -15.79 -13.40 1.57
C ALA A 232 -16.16 -12.43 0.44
N ILE A 233 -16.03 -11.12 0.67
CA ILE A 233 -16.26 -10.09 -0.34
C ILE A 233 -15.25 -10.21 -1.48
N THR A 234 -13.98 -10.51 -1.18
CA THR A 234 -12.96 -10.74 -2.21
C THR A 234 -13.38 -11.86 -3.15
N ILE A 235 -13.86 -12.98 -2.61
CA ILE A 235 -14.33 -14.12 -3.41
C ILE A 235 -15.53 -13.74 -4.28
N ILE A 236 -16.53 -13.08 -3.72
CA ILE A 236 -17.75 -12.65 -4.43
C ILE A 236 -17.37 -11.69 -5.58
N MET A 237 -16.50 -10.72 -5.30
CA MET A 237 -16.03 -9.77 -6.30
C MET A 237 -15.21 -10.45 -7.41
N MET A 238 -14.36 -11.42 -7.06
CA MET A 238 -13.60 -12.18 -8.05
C MET A 238 -14.53 -12.94 -9.01
N VAL A 239 -15.55 -13.63 -8.48
CA VAL A 239 -16.56 -14.30 -9.30
C VAL A 239 -17.28 -13.32 -10.21
N TYR A 240 -17.67 -12.15 -9.70
CA TYR A 240 -18.34 -11.12 -10.49
C TYR A 240 -17.45 -10.58 -11.62
N VAL A 241 -16.19 -10.26 -11.34
CA VAL A 241 -15.23 -9.76 -12.35
C VAL A 241 -14.98 -10.80 -13.44
N VAL A 242 -14.73 -12.06 -13.07
CA VAL A 242 -14.50 -13.15 -14.04
C VAL A 242 -15.73 -13.38 -14.92
N THR A 243 -16.91 -13.45 -14.34
CA THR A 243 -18.15 -13.66 -15.11
C THR A 243 -18.47 -12.48 -16.03
N SER A 244 -18.22 -11.25 -15.60
CA SER A 244 -18.40 -10.04 -16.41
C SER A 244 -17.40 -9.98 -17.58
N ALA A 245 -16.13 -10.37 -17.35
CA ALA A 245 -15.12 -10.45 -18.40
C ALA A 245 -15.46 -11.53 -19.45
N GLN A 246 -15.98 -12.68 -19.03
CA GLN A 246 -16.42 -13.74 -19.95
C GLN A 246 -17.63 -13.30 -20.80
N LYS A 247 -18.59 -12.58 -20.20
CA LYS A 247 -19.73 -12.04 -20.94
C LYS A 247 -19.31 -11.02 -22.01
N ARG A 248 -18.32 -10.17 -21.71
CA ARG A 248 -17.77 -9.21 -22.68
C ARG A 248 -17.07 -9.90 -23.85
N LYS A 249 -16.30 -10.97 -23.61
CA LYS A 249 -15.67 -11.76 -24.70
C LYS A 249 -16.73 -12.43 -25.59
N LYS A 250 -17.74 -13.07 -25.01
CA LYS A 250 -18.84 -13.69 -25.79
C LYS A 250 -19.70 -12.69 -26.57
N GLY A 251 -19.76 -11.43 -26.18
CA GLY A 251 -20.46 -10.38 -26.91
C GLY A 251 -19.63 -9.73 -28.03
N ALA A 252 -18.30 -9.89 -28.02
CA ALA A 252 -17.40 -9.43 -29.08
C ALA A 252 -17.23 -10.45 -30.22
N ASP A 253 -17.54 -11.73 -29.95
CA ASP A 253 -17.48 -12.84 -30.91
C ASP A 253 -18.82 -13.06 -31.64
N ARG A 254 -19.82 -12.21 -31.43
CA ARG A 254 -21.09 -12.16 -32.13
C ARG A 254 -21.20 -10.89 -32.96
#